data_ab623b94198066ad12c8200a54c8144d
#
_entry.id   ab623b94198066ad12c8200a54c8144d
#
_cell.length_a   1.000
_cell.length_b   1.000
_cell.length_c   1.000
_cell.angle_alpha   90.00
_cell.angle_beta   90.00
_cell.angle_gamma   90.00
#
_symmetry.space_group_name_H-M   'P 1'
#
loop_
_entity.id
_entity.type
_entity.pdbx_description
1 polymer ?
#
loop_
_entity_poly.entity_id
_entity_poly.type
_entity_poly.pdbx_seq_one_letter_code
_entity_poly.pdbx_strand_id
1 'polypeptide(L)'
;MNEITTTKMKQMKLYGMHNAFKTAIESGKTDHYTLDQFIAMLIDAEWDERHNRRIERSIKNARFHYKSNIENINFDTSRNIDRNQVLRLAACDFVEKNQNVLITGSTGVGKSFLGTALGYQACIQGYKVSYYNTSKLFAKLKMAKADGSYLRELAKIERQDVIILDDFGLQALDSQNRITLLEIIEDRHNNGSIIVTSQIPVQGWYDIIGEKTIADAILDRLIHQSHRIELQGESMRKKREINKE
;
A
#
# COMPACT_ATOMS: atom_id res chain seq x y z
N MET A 1 42.09 -5.48 -17.44
CA MET A 1 41.28 -6.59 -16.86
C MET A 1 40.03 -6.07 -16.15
N ASN A 2 40.13 -5.03 -15.34
CA ASN A 2 38.98 -4.47 -14.59
C ASN A 2 37.88 -3.86 -15.47
N GLU A 3 38.21 -3.22 -16.59
CA GLU A 3 37.22 -2.65 -17.54
C GLU A 3 36.33 -3.72 -18.18
N ILE A 4 36.92 -4.86 -18.55
CA ILE A 4 36.17 -5.96 -19.14
C ILE A 4 35.21 -6.55 -18.10
N THR A 5 35.64 -6.69 -16.86
CA THR A 5 34.82 -7.21 -15.75
C THR A 5 33.66 -6.27 -15.45
N THR A 6 33.91 -4.97 -15.32
CA THR A 6 32.87 -3.97 -15.07
C THR A 6 31.87 -3.87 -16.23
N THR A 7 32.33 -4.00 -17.47
CA THR A 7 31.44 -4.04 -18.64
C THR A 7 30.54 -5.26 -18.63
N LYS A 8 31.08 -6.45 -18.30
CA LYS A 8 30.30 -7.69 -18.18
C LYS A 8 29.25 -7.59 -17.05
N MET A 9 29.63 -7.05 -15.88
CA MET A 9 28.68 -6.83 -14.80
C MET A 9 27.49 -5.96 -15.24
N LYS A 10 27.73 -4.88 -15.99
CA LYS A 10 26.66 -4.04 -16.56
C LYS A 10 25.77 -4.80 -17.54
N GLN A 11 26.36 -5.57 -18.45
CA GLN A 11 25.62 -6.38 -19.44
C GLN A 11 24.75 -7.43 -18.74
N MET A 12 25.23 -8.03 -17.64
CA MET A 12 24.51 -8.97 -16.81
C MET A 12 23.50 -8.30 -15.86
N LYS A 13 23.43 -6.95 -15.88
CA LYS A 13 22.56 -6.12 -15.00
C LYS A 13 22.89 -6.32 -13.50
N LEU A 14 24.15 -6.57 -13.18
CA LEU A 14 24.68 -6.67 -11.81
C LEU A 14 25.16 -5.28 -11.35
N TYR A 15 24.21 -4.35 -11.18
CA TYR A 15 24.56 -2.95 -10.94
C TYR A 15 25.09 -2.68 -9.54
N GLY A 16 24.59 -3.39 -8.53
CA GLY A 16 25.10 -3.32 -7.15
C GLY A 16 26.53 -3.80 -7.06
N MET A 17 26.81 -5.01 -7.60
CA MET A 17 28.17 -5.54 -7.69
C MET A 17 29.10 -4.63 -8.48
N HIS A 18 28.63 -4.11 -9.63
CA HIS A 18 29.40 -3.18 -10.45
C HIS A 18 29.85 -1.95 -9.67
N ASN A 19 28.91 -1.30 -8.95
CA ASN A 19 29.19 -0.08 -8.21
C ASN A 19 30.13 -0.36 -7.02
N ALA A 20 29.87 -1.44 -6.26
CA ALA A 20 30.72 -1.84 -5.15
C ALA A 20 32.14 -2.19 -5.61
N PHE A 21 32.28 -2.97 -6.69
CA PHE A 21 33.57 -3.34 -7.27
C PHE A 21 34.36 -2.10 -7.73
N LYS A 22 33.70 -1.19 -8.44
CA LYS A 22 34.32 0.06 -8.91
C LYS A 22 34.82 0.90 -7.74
N THR A 23 33.97 1.11 -6.71
CA THR A 23 34.32 1.89 -5.50
C THR A 23 35.48 1.25 -4.74
N ALA A 24 35.53 -0.07 -4.62
CA ALA A 24 36.61 -0.77 -3.95
C ALA A 24 37.96 -0.59 -4.65
N ILE A 25 37.98 -0.66 -5.98
CA ILE A 25 39.18 -0.44 -6.78
C ILE A 25 39.65 1.03 -6.70
N GLU A 26 38.72 1.99 -6.87
CA GLU A 26 39.05 3.42 -6.87
C GLU A 26 39.54 3.89 -5.50
N SER A 27 39.05 3.28 -4.41
CA SER A 27 39.47 3.62 -3.03
C SER A 27 40.77 2.93 -2.58
N GLY A 28 41.31 1.99 -3.37
CA GLY A 28 42.50 1.20 -2.99
C GLY A 28 42.33 0.31 -1.77
N LYS A 29 41.09 0.07 -1.32
CA LYS A 29 40.78 -0.70 -0.10
C LYS A 29 40.70 -2.21 -0.32
N THR A 30 41.02 -2.69 -1.51
CA THR A 30 40.96 -4.13 -1.82
C THR A 30 41.89 -4.98 -0.94
N ASP A 31 43.02 -4.42 -0.51
CA ASP A 31 44.03 -5.12 0.28
C ASP A 31 43.59 -5.38 1.74
N HIS A 32 42.52 -4.73 2.19
CA HIS A 32 41.96 -4.90 3.53
C HIS A 32 40.96 -6.04 3.65
N TYR A 33 40.54 -6.64 2.53
CA TYR A 33 39.56 -7.73 2.50
C TYR A 33 40.25 -9.07 2.20
N THR A 34 39.82 -10.12 2.93
CA THR A 34 40.06 -11.49 2.44
C THR A 34 39.21 -11.72 1.17
N LEU A 35 39.58 -12.73 0.40
CA LEU A 35 38.83 -13.07 -0.83
C LEU A 35 37.34 -13.30 -0.52
N ASP A 36 37.04 -14.03 0.54
CA ASP A 36 35.67 -14.35 0.96
C ASP A 36 34.89 -13.09 1.37
N GLN A 37 35.51 -12.19 2.13
CA GLN A 37 34.92 -10.92 2.53
C GLN A 37 34.62 -10.04 1.29
N PHE A 38 35.53 -10.01 0.33
CA PHE A 38 35.33 -9.21 -0.88
C PHE A 38 34.19 -9.75 -1.73
N ILE A 39 34.09 -11.06 -1.89
CA ILE A 39 32.98 -11.70 -2.63
C ILE A 39 31.66 -11.46 -1.89
N ALA A 40 31.62 -11.65 -0.58
CA ALA A 40 30.43 -11.39 0.24
C ALA A 40 29.93 -9.94 0.07
N MET A 41 30.82 -8.96 0.19
CA MET A 41 30.50 -7.54 -0.02
C MET A 41 29.87 -7.27 -1.40
N LEU A 42 30.39 -7.89 -2.47
CA LEU A 42 29.86 -7.73 -3.81
C LEU A 42 28.46 -8.34 -3.95
N ILE A 43 28.25 -9.53 -3.36
CA ILE A 43 26.95 -10.22 -3.38
C ILE A 43 25.92 -9.41 -2.60
N ASP A 44 26.26 -8.94 -1.40
CA ASP A 44 25.38 -8.13 -0.56
C ASP A 44 24.99 -6.84 -1.26
N ALA A 45 25.93 -6.15 -1.90
CA ALA A 45 25.64 -4.95 -2.67
C ALA A 45 24.66 -5.19 -3.84
N GLU A 46 24.76 -6.32 -4.52
CA GLU A 46 23.82 -6.67 -5.59
C GLU A 46 22.46 -7.06 -5.03
N TRP A 47 22.43 -7.79 -3.92
CA TRP A 47 21.20 -8.15 -3.23
C TRP A 47 20.43 -6.91 -2.80
N ASP A 48 21.09 -5.98 -2.12
CA ASP A 48 20.49 -4.72 -1.66
C ASP A 48 19.97 -3.88 -2.82
N GLU A 49 20.74 -3.75 -3.90
CA GLU A 49 20.33 -3.01 -5.10
C GLU A 49 19.08 -3.62 -5.75
N ARG A 50 19.02 -4.95 -5.85
CA ARG A 50 17.84 -5.65 -6.39
C ARG A 50 16.63 -5.52 -5.47
N HIS A 51 16.86 -5.63 -4.17
CA HIS A 51 15.82 -5.47 -3.16
C HIS A 51 15.23 -4.06 -3.20
N ASN A 52 16.06 -3.03 -3.16
CA ASN A 52 15.64 -1.64 -3.23
C ASN A 52 14.86 -1.33 -4.53
N ARG A 53 15.33 -1.80 -5.66
CA ARG A 53 14.61 -1.66 -6.95
C ARG A 53 13.27 -2.37 -6.97
N ARG A 54 13.14 -3.49 -6.27
CA ARG A 54 11.86 -4.20 -6.14
C ARG A 54 10.88 -3.36 -5.33
N ILE A 55 11.33 -2.80 -4.20
CA ILE A 55 10.53 -1.90 -3.34
C ILE A 55 10.10 -0.66 -4.12
N GLU A 56 11.03 0.05 -4.77
CA GLU A 56 10.73 1.24 -5.57
C GLU A 56 9.69 0.96 -6.65
N ARG A 57 9.82 -0.18 -7.31
CA ARG A 57 8.87 -0.61 -8.34
C ARG A 57 7.50 -0.91 -7.75
N SER A 58 7.44 -1.55 -6.58
CA SER A 58 6.19 -1.81 -5.84
C SER A 58 5.49 -0.51 -5.47
N ILE A 59 6.22 0.44 -4.87
CA ILE A 59 5.70 1.77 -4.50
C ILE A 59 5.18 2.53 -5.73
N LYS A 60 5.93 2.52 -6.84
CA LYS A 60 5.50 3.16 -8.09
C LYS A 60 4.22 2.54 -8.66
N ASN A 61 4.13 1.22 -8.62
CA ASN A 61 2.97 0.47 -9.13
C ASN A 61 1.74 0.64 -8.25
N ALA A 62 1.91 0.86 -6.95
CA ALA A 62 0.81 1.09 -6.02
C ALA A 62 0.02 2.37 -6.33
N ARG A 63 0.63 3.37 -7.00
CA ARG A 63 0.00 4.63 -7.43
C ARG A 63 -0.61 5.42 -6.26
N PHE A 64 0.10 5.47 -5.15
CA PHE A 64 -0.33 6.24 -3.99
C PHE A 64 -0.61 7.70 -4.35
N HIS A 65 -1.69 8.24 -3.80
CA HIS A 65 -2.04 9.66 -3.99
C HIS A 65 -1.17 10.59 -3.13
N TYR A 66 -0.70 10.08 -1.99
CA TYR A 66 0.14 10.82 -1.04
C TYR A 66 1.48 10.10 -0.84
N LYS A 67 2.54 10.88 -0.59
CA LYS A 67 3.77 10.35 0.01
C LYS A 67 3.58 10.35 1.53
N SER A 68 3.49 9.20 2.13
CA SER A 68 3.25 9.06 3.56
C SER A 68 4.01 7.87 4.12
N ASN A 69 4.65 8.08 5.27
CA ASN A 69 5.40 7.05 5.99
C ASN A 69 4.83 6.96 7.40
N ILE A 70 5.05 5.83 8.06
CA ILE A 70 4.61 5.60 9.44
C ILE A 70 5.24 6.60 10.40
N GLU A 71 6.50 6.98 10.19
CA GLU A 71 7.26 7.94 11.01
C GLU A 71 6.64 9.35 11.00
N ASN A 72 5.92 9.69 9.93
CA ASN A 72 5.28 11.00 9.76
C ASN A 72 3.85 11.05 10.32
N ILE A 73 3.40 9.99 10.98
CA ILE A 73 2.08 9.98 11.61
C ILE A 73 2.13 10.78 12.91
N ASN A 74 1.23 11.76 13.02
CA ASN A 74 1.05 12.48 14.27
C ASN A 74 0.16 11.64 15.20
N PHE A 75 0.70 11.25 16.35
CA PHE A 75 0.04 10.48 17.42
C PHE A 75 -0.49 11.36 18.55
N ASP A 76 -0.89 12.60 18.27
CA ASP A 76 -1.54 13.46 19.25
C ASP A 76 -2.77 12.76 19.86
N THR A 77 -2.91 12.83 21.18
CA THR A 77 -3.99 12.18 21.93
C THR A 77 -5.39 12.64 21.51
N SER A 78 -5.50 13.88 21.03
CA SER A 78 -6.75 14.45 20.50
C SER A 78 -7.28 13.72 19.26
N ARG A 79 -6.45 12.87 18.62
CA ARG A 79 -6.78 12.20 17.37
C ARG A 79 -7.38 10.81 17.55
N ASN A 80 -7.49 10.33 18.76
CA ASN A 80 -7.98 8.96 19.06
C ASN A 80 -7.23 7.88 18.24
N ILE A 81 -5.90 8.03 18.10
CA ILE A 81 -5.06 7.09 17.38
C ILE A 81 -4.14 6.34 18.36
N ASP A 82 -4.32 5.04 18.47
CA ASP A 82 -3.42 4.20 19.28
C ASP A 82 -2.12 3.91 18.51
N ARG A 83 -1.02 4.46 19.03
CA ARG A 83 0.32 4.24 18.45
C ARG A 83 0.70 2.77 18.39
N ASN A 84 0.36 1.99 19.43
CA ASN A 84 0.71 0.57 19.48
C ASN A 84 -0.08 -0.24 18.44
N GLN A 85 -1.36 0.12 18.22
CA GLN A 85 -2.16 -0.49 17.16
C GLN A 85 -1.56 -0.21 15.78
N VAL A 86 -1.20 1.05 15.51
CA VAL A 86 -0.58 1.43 14.21
C VAL A 86 0.76 0.72 14.00
N LEU A 87 1.61 0.63 15.02
CA LEU A 87 2.90 -0.07 14.92
C LEU A 87 2.74 -1.57 14.69
N ARG A 88 1.75 -2.22 15.32
CA ARG A 88 1.41 -3.62 15.03
C ARG A 88 0.95 -3.80 13.58
N LEU A 89 0.10 -2.89 13.07
CA LEU A 89 -0.33 -2.92 11.67
C LEU A 89 0.85 -2.65 10.71
N ALA A 90 1.81 -1.81 11.10
CA ALA A 90 3.03 -1.55 10.33
C ALA A 90 3.95 -2.79 10.23
N ALA A 91 3.86 -3.75 11.16
CA ALA A 91 4.53 -5.05 11.03
C ALA A 91 3.93 -5.92 9.89
N CYS A 92 2.77 -5.53 9.35
CA CYS A 92 2.07 -6.18 8.24
C CYS A 92 1.51 -7.59 8.54
N ASP A 93 1.43 -8.02 9.81
CA ASP A 93 0.81 -9.30 10.19
C ASP A 93 -0.64 -9.44 9.69
N PHE A 94 -1.35 -8.31 9.54
CA PHE A 94 -2.71 -8.29 9.00
C PHE A 94 -2.76 -8.76 7.54
N VAL A 95 -1.67 -8.57 6.78
CA VAL A 95 -1.59 -9.02 5.39
C VAL A 95 -1.43 -10.53 5.33
N GLU A 96 -0.53 -11.09 6.15
CA GLU A 96 -0.33 -12.54 6.24
C GLU A 96 -1.58 -13.29 6.68
N LYS A 97 -2.40 -12.65 7.53
CA LYS A 97 -3.66 -13.21 8.06
C LYS A 97 -4.88 -12.85 7.20
N ASN A 98 -4.70 -12.19 6.05
CA ASN A 98 -5.77 -11.70 5.18
C ASN A 98 -6.84 -10.87 5.92
N GLN A 99 -6.41 -10.08 6.92
CA GLN A 99 -7.29 -9.23 7.72
C GLN A 99 -7.44 -7.85 7.08
N ASN A 100 -8.58 -7.21 7.30
CA ASN A 100 -8.87 -5.89 6.78
C ASN A 100 -8.53 -4.78 7.78
N VAL A 101 -8.34 -3.55 7.28
CA VAL A 101 -8.15 -2.36 8.09
C VAL A 101 -9.18 -1.30 7.69
N LEU A 102 -10.03 -0.90 8.64
CA LEU A 102 -11.09 0.08 8.42
C LEU A 102 -10.75 1.36 9.17
N ILE A 103 -10.53 2.45 8.41
CA ILE A 103 -10.13 3.75 8.95
C ILE A 103 -11.26 4.76 8.70
N THR A 104 -11.93 5.19 9.77
CA THR A 104 -13.05 6.12 9.68
C THR A 104 -12.73 7.45 10.39
N GLY A 105 -13.53 8.48 10.14
CA GLY A 105 -13.40 9.78 10.79
C GLY A 105 -13.73 10.96 9.86
N SER A 106 -13.83 12.15 10.39
CA SER A 106 -14.20 13.36 9.65
C SER A 106 -13.20 13.74 8.55
N THR A 107 -13.58 14.68 7.67
CA THR A 107 -12.71 15.16 6.60
C THR A 107 -11.45 15.85 7.16
N GLY A 108 -10.29 15.53 6.59
CA GLY A 108 -9.03 16.19 6.93
C GLY A 108 -8.29 15.62 8.14
N VAL A 109 -8.86 14.67 8.90
CA VAL A 109 -8.20 14.08 10.09
C VAL A 109 -7.04 13.12 9.77
N GLY A 110 -6.75 12.85 8.48
CA GLY A 110 -5.59 12.05 8.06
C GLY A 110 -5.86 10.59 7.75
N LYS A 111 -7.10 10.18 7.49
CA LYS A 111 -7.47 8.78 7.12
C LYS A 111 -6.68 8.27 5.92
N SER A 112 -6.75 8.97 4.80
CA SER A 112 -6.05 8.59 3.56
C SER A 112 -4.53 8.59 3.73
N PHE A 113 -4.00 9.49 4.60
CA PHE A 113 -2.57 9.50 4.95
C PHE A 113 -2.18 8.23 5.70
N LEU A 114 -2.96 7.84 6.72
CA LEU A 114 -2.72 6.62 7.50
C LEU A 114 -2.85 5.36 6.63
N GLY A 115 -3.92 5.25 5.84
CA GLY A 115 -4.12 4.12 4.92
C GLY A 115 -2.98 3.99 3.91
N THR A 116 -2.51 5.12 3.36
CA THR A 116 -1.36 5.14 2.44
C THR A 116 -0.06 4.79 3.15
N ALA A 117 0.17 5.25 4.39
CA ALA A 117 1.37 4.93 5.16
C ALA A 117 1.47 3.42 5.46
N LEU A 118 0.35 2.77 5.82
CA LEU A 118 0.30 1.32 5.98
C LEU A 118 0.56 0.59 4.66
N GLY A 119 -0.02 1.04 3.54
CA GLY A 119 0.24 0.48 2.23
C GLY A 119 1.68 0.68 1.76
N TYR A 120 2.29 1.84 2.06
CA TYR A 120 3.70 2.09 1.78
C TYR A 120 4.60 1.13 2.57
N GLN A 121 4.30 0.94 3.85
CA GLN A 121 5.01 -0.02 4.70
C GLN A 121 4.87 -1.45 4.17
N ALA A 122 3.69 -1.85 3.70
CA ALA A 122 3.50 -3.15 3.06
C ALA A 122 4.36 -3.31 1.78
N CYS A 123 4.54 -2.25 0.97
CA CYS A 123 5.47 -2.27 -0.16
C CYS A 123 6.92 -2.50 0.28
N ILE A 124 7.36 -1.88 1.39
CA ILE A 124 8.71 -2.07 1.95
C ILE A 124 8.89 -3.52 2.40
N GLN A 125 7.87 -4.13 2.98
CA GLN A 125 7.87 -5.55 3.37
C GLN A 125 7.79 -6.52 2.16
N GLY A 126 7.68 -5.99 0.94
CA GLY A 126 7.69 -6.78 -0.29
C GLY A 126 6.31 -7.18 -0.83
N TYR A 127 5.22 -6.75 -0.19
CA TYR A 127 3.85 -7.01 -0.65
C TYR A 127 3.48 -6.16 -1.87
N LYS A 128 2.60 -6.69 -2.69
CA LYS A 128 2.01 -5.97 -3.83
C LYS A 128 0.82 -5.16 -3.34
N VAL A 129 0.88 -3.86 -3.52
CA VAL A 129 -0.16 -2.93 -3.07
C VAL A 129 -0.73 -2.16 -4.25
N SER A 130 -2.03 -1.89 -4.24
CA SER A 130 -2.65 -0.93 -5.16
C SER A 130 -3.59 0.01 -4.41
N TYR A 131 -3.45 1.30 -4.71
CA TYR A 131 -4.30 2.35 -4.18
C TYR A 131 -5.37 2.73 -5.20
N TYR A 132 -6.62 2.82 -4.74
CA TYR A 132 -7.77 3.23 -5.53
C TYR A 132 -8.59 4.28 -4.76
N ASN A 133 -8.87 5.41 -5.38
CA ASN A 133 -10.03 6.20 -4.98
C ASN A 133 -11.28 5.44 -5.42
N THR A 134 -12.19 5.15 -4.51
CA THR A 134 -13.32 4.24 -4.73
C THR A 134 -14.21 4.66 -5.90
N SER A 135 -14.55 5.94 -5.99
CA SER A 135 -15.39 6.45 -7.08
C SER A 135 -14.71 6.32 -8.45
N LYS A 136 -13.39 6.60 -8.51
CA LYS A 136 -12.62 6.45 -9.77
C LYS A 136 -12.45 4.98 -10.16
N LEU A 137 -12.33 4.08 -9.19
CA LEU A 137 -12.27 2.65 -9.45
C LEU A 137 -13.56 2.16 -10.11
N PHE A 138 -14.71 2.50 -9.54
CA PHE A 138 -16.00 2.12 -10.12
C PHE A 138 -16.22 2.70 -11.51
N ALA A 139 -15.88 3.97 -11.73
CA ALA A 139 -15.96 4.56 -13.06
C ALA A 139 -15.07 3.82 -14.07
N LYS A 140 -13.85 3.46 -13.69
CA LYS A 140 -12.94 2.66 -14.53
C LYS A 140 -13.48 1.27 -14.84
N LEU A 141 -14.02 0.57 -13.83
CA LEU A 141 -14.58 -0.78 -14.02
C LEU A 141 -15.86 -0.76 -14.85
N LYS A 142 -16.66 0.30 -14.73
CA LYS A 142 -17.84 0.53 -15.62
C LYS A 142 -17.42 0.69 -17.08
N MET A 143 -16.37 1.47 -17.35
CA MET A 143 -15.79 1.60 -18.70
C MET A 143 -15.23 0.27 -19.20
N ALA A 144 -14.55 -0.47 -18.33
CA ALA A 144 -14.00 -1.78 -18.67
C ALA A 144 -15.08 -2.83 -19.02
N LYS A 145 -16.29 -2.71 -18.46
CA LYS A 145 -17.44 -3.53 -18.89
C LYS A 145 -17.87 -3.20 -20.31
N ALA A 146 -17.82 -1.93 -20.70
CA ALA A 146 -18.22 -1.49 -22.05
C ALA A 146 -17.19 -1.88 -23.12
N ASP A 147 -15.89 -1.90 -22.82
CA ASP A 147 -14.81 -2.25 -23.74
C ASP A 147 -14.36 -3.72 -23.67
N GLY A 148 -15.01 -4.55 -22.82
CA GLY A 148 -14.72 -5.98 -22.68
C GLY A 148 -13.46 -6.29 -21.86
N SER A 149 -12.81 -5.30 -21.22
CA SER A 149 -11.59 -5.50 -20.42
C SER A 149 -11.85 -5.77 -18.93
N TYR A 150 -13.10 -5.91 -18.51
CA TYR A 150 -13.52 -6.01 -17.12
C TYR A 150 -12.79 -7.11 -16.34
N LEU A 151 -12.81 -8.34 -16.83
CA LEU A 151 -12.16 -9.48 -16.18
C LEU A 151 -10.65 -9.26 -16.02
N ARG A 152 -10.02 -8.61 -16.99
CA ARG A 152 -8.59 -8.27 -16.92
C ARG A 152 -8.31 -7.23 -15.83
N GLU A 153 -9.21 -6.26 -15.62
CA GLU A 153 -9.05 -5.27 -14.54
C GLU A 153 -9.33 -5.88 -13.17
N LEU A 154 -10.33 -6.76 -13.02
CA LEU A 154 -10.57 -7.52 -11.80
C LEU A 154 -9.36 -8.39 -11.44
N ALA A 155 -8.81 -9.14 -12.39
CA ALA A 155 -7.62 -9.96 -12.17
C ALA A 155 -6.37 -9.15 -11.74
N LYS A 156 -6.29 -7.86 -12.09
CA LYS A 156 -5.23 -6.97 -11.57
C LYS A 156 -5.44 -6.63 -10.10
N ILE A 157 -6.70 -6.46 -9.68
CA ILE A 157 -7.07 -6.18 -8.30
C ILE A 157 -6.85 -7.43 -7.44
N GLU A 158 -7.28 -8.58 -7.92
CA GLU A 158 -7.13 -9.88 -7.25
C GLU A 158 -5.66 -10.22 -6.94
N ARG A 159 -4.75 -9.95 -7.88
CA ARG A 159 -3.31 -10.26 -7.73
C ARG A 159 -2.55 -9.38 -6.74
N GLN A 160 -3.21 -8.42 -6.10
CA GLN A 160 -2.59 -7.59 -5.08
C GLN A 160 -2.71 -8.26 -3.71
N ASP A 161 -1.65 -8.20 -2.90
CA ASP A 161 -1.72 -8.67 -1.51
C ASP A 161 -2.56 -7.69 -0.67
N VAL A 162 -2.46 -6.39 -0.96
CA VAL A 162 -3.25 -5.33 -0.30
C VAL A 162 -3.87 -4.39 -1.33
N ILE A 163 -5.15 -4.08 -1.19
CA ILE A 163 -5.75 -2.94 -1.88
C ILE A 163 -6.18 -1.86 -0.88
N ILE A 164 -6.06 -0.60 -1.29
CA ILE A 164 -6.57 0.53 -0.54
C ILE A 164 -7.76 1.09 -1.29
N LEU A 165 -8.93 1.08 -0.65
CA LEU A 165 -10.15 1.73 -1.13
C LEU A 165 -10.33 3.04 -0.36
N ASP A 166 -9.84 4.13 -0.95
CA ASP A 166 -9.89 5.45 -0.32
C ASP A 166 -11.19 6.17 -0.67
N ASP A 167 -11.68 6.98 0.26
CA ASP A 167 -12.92 7.74 0.15
C ASP A 167 -14.17 6.86 -0.10
N PHE A 168 -14.24 5.72 0.57
CA PHE A 168 -15.41 4.83 0.49
C PHE A 168 -16.65 5.51 1.08
N GLY A 169 -17.76 5.38 0.38
CA GLY A 169 -19.07 5.82 0.88
C GLY A 169 -19.34 7.32 0.75
N LEU A 170 -18.57 8.08 -0.05
CA LEU A 170 -18.89 9.49 -0.35
C LEU A 170 -20.22 9.65 -1.12
N GLN A 171 -20.65 8.60 -1.81
CA GLN A 171 -21.91 8.54 -2.54
C GLN A 171 -22.53 7.16 -2.35
N ALA A 172 -23.86 7.09 -2.32
CA ALA A 172 -24.58 5.82 -2.32
C ALA A 172 -24.22 5.02 -3.58
N LEU A 173 -24.10 3.70 -3.41
CA LEU A 173 -23.76 2.82 -4.53
C LEU A 173 -25.00 2.54 -5.39
N ASP A 174 -24.86 2.70 -6.70
CA ASP A 174 -25.84 2.19 -7.65
C ASP A 174 -25.78 0.64 -7.71
N SER A 175 -26.78 0.03 -8.36
CA SER A 175 -26.91 -1.43 -8.43
C SER A 175 -25.68 -2.09 -9.07
N GLN A 176 -25.09 -1.46 -10.08
CA GLN A 176 -23.91 -1.99 -10.76
C GLN A 176 -22.64 -1.92 -9.89
N ASN A 177 -22.45 -0.82 -9.17
CA ASN A 177 -21.32 -0.63 -8.28
C ASN A 177 -21.39 -1.55 -7.06
N ARG A 178 -22.60 -1.86 -6.55
CA ARG A 178 -22.80 -2.85 -5.48
C ARG A 178 -22.32 -4.23 -5.89
N ILE A 179 -22.75 -4.71 -7.06
CA ILE A 179 -22.33 -6.01 -7.58
C ILE A 179 -20.82 -6.03 -7.81
N THR A 180 -20.27 -4.98 -8.40
CA THR A 180 -18.83 -4.86 -8.62
C THR A 180 -18.04 -4.86 -7.30
N LEU A 181 -18.56 -4.18 -6.26
CA LEU A 181 -17.94 -4.20 -4.93
C LEU A 181 -18.01 -5.60 -4.32
N LEU A 182 -19.17 -6.27 -4.41
CA LEU A 182 -19.32 -7.63 -3.92
C LEU A 182 -18.32 -8.58 -4.58
N GLU A 183 -18.18 -8.55 -5.92
CA GLU A 183 -17.19 -9.35 -6.66
C GLU A 183 -15.77 -9.11 -6.13
N ILE A 184 -15.36 -7.84 -5.96
CA ILE A 184 -14.03 -7.50 -5.44
C ILE A 184 -13.84 -8.05 -4.02
N ILE A 185 -14.84 -7.93 -3.14
CA ILE A 185 -14.76 -8.39 -1.76
C ILE A 185 -14.73 -9.92 -1.69
N GLU A 186 -15.51 -10.61 -2.53
CA GLU A 186 -15.53 -12.07 -2.58
C GLU A 186 -14.20 -12.65 -3.06
N ASP A 187 -13.65 -12.13 -4.14
CA ASP A 187 -12.35 -12.57 -4.69
C ASP A 187 -11.21 -12.41 -3.68
N ARG A 188 -11.34 -11.41 -2.79
CA ARG A 188 -10.32 -11.09 -1.79
C ARG A 188 -10.54 -11.73 -0.42
N HIS A 189 -11.72 -12.26 -0.18
CA HIS A 189 -12.02 -12.90 1.10
C HIS A 189 -11.08 -14.08 1.35
N ASN A 190 -10.33 -14.05 2.47
CA ASN A 190 -9.28 -15.00 2.83
C ASN A 190 -8.10 -15.12 1.82
N ASN A 191 -7.99 -14.21 0.86
CA ASN A 191 -6.99 -14.23 -0.19
C ASN A 191 -6.15 -12.94 -0.29
N GLY A 192 -6.56 -11.89 0.40
CA GLY A 192 -5.81 -10.64 0.46
C GLY A 192 -6.52 -9.60 1.32
N SER A 193 -5.75 -8.62 1.78
CA SER A 193 -6.23 -7.59 2.70
C SER A 193 -6.79 -6.37 1.99
N ILE A 194 -7.75 -5.72 2.64
CA ILE A 194 -8.33 -4.46 2.18
C ILE A 194 -8.17 -3.39 3.26
N ILE A 195 -7.61 -2.25 2.88
CA ILE A 195 -7.61 -1.04 3.72
C ILE A 195 -8.71 -0.13 3.18
N VAL A 196 -9.72 0.14 3.98
CA VAL A 196 -10.81 1.06 3.60
C VAL A 196 -10.69 2.34 4.40
N THR A 197 -10.73 3.49 3.72
CA THR A 197 -10.88 4.77 4.40
C THR A 197 -12.25 5.37 4.08
N SER A 198 -12.95 5.86 5.09
CA SER A 198 -14.28 6.44 4.94
C SER A 198 -14.53 7.63 5.87
N GLN A 199 -15.33 8.58 5.41
CA GLN A 199 -15.84 9.66 6.27
C GLN A 199 -17.03 9.21 7.10
N ILE A 200 -17.70 8.16 6.65
CA ILE A 200 -18.88 7.60 7.29
C ILE A 200 -18.43 6.50 8.25
N PRO A 201 -18.93 6.49 9.50
CA PRO A 201 -18.72 5.38 10.42
C PRO A 201 -19.20 4.05 9.83
N VAL A 202 -18.59 2.94 10.24
CA VAL A 202 -18.89 1.61 9.70
C VAL A 202 -20.38 1.26 9.81
N GLN A 203 -21.06 1.72 10.87
CA GLN A 203 -22.50 1.53 11.08
C GLN A 203 -23.36 2.12 9.95
N GLY A 204 -22.91 3.19 9.31
CA GLY A 204 -23.61 3.82 8.18
C GLY A 204 -23.34 3.18 6.82
N TRP A 205 -22.43 2.20 6.72
CA TRP A 205 -22.09 1.60 5.43
C TRP A 205 -23.21 0.76 4.84
N TYR A 206 -24.08 0.23 5.71
CA TYR A 206 -25.26 -0.51 5.29
C TYR A 206 -26.16 0.32 4.38
N ASP A 207 -26.45 1.56 4.78
CA ASP A 207 -27.31 2.47 4.03
C ASP A 207 -26.64 2.94 2.73
N ILE A 208 -25.30 3.08 2.72
CA ILE A 208 -24.52 3.46 1.53
C ILE A 208 -24.58 2.36 0.48
N ILE A 209 -24.44 1.11 0.90
CA ILE A 209 -24.55 -0.06 0.00
C ILE A 209 -26.00 -0.20 -0.48
N GLY A 210 -26.97 -0.09 0.41
CA GLY A 210 -28.40 0.16 0.14
C GLY A 210 -29.26 -1.07 -0.16
N GLU A 211 -28.72 -2.18 -0.70
CA GLU A 211 -29.48 -3.42 -0.90
C GLU A 211 -29.10 -4.41 0.22
N LYS A 212 -30.12 -4.90 0.95
CA LYS A 212 -29.93 -5.63 2.23
C LYS A 212 -29.02 -6.86 2.09
N THR A 213 -29.35 -7.74 1.16
CA THR A 213 -28.63 -9.02 0.99
C THR A 213 -27.17 -8.81 0.57
N ILE A 214 -26.95 -7.88 -0.36
CA ILE A 214 -25.60 -7.52 -0.83
C ILE A 214 -24.84 -6.80 0.28
N ALA A 215 -25.49 -5.90 1.03
CA ALA A 215 -24.87 -5.18 2.13
C ALA A 215 -24.43 -6.15 3.23
N ASP A 216 -25.26 -7.10 3.63
CA ASP A 216 -24.91 -8.14 4.59
C ASP A 216 -23.70 -8.95 4.13
N ALA A 217 -23.69 -9.40 2.87
CA ALA A 217 -22.61 -10.18 2.31
C ALA A 217 -21.27 -9.42 2.26
N ILE A 218 -21.30 -8.14 1.88
CA ILE A 218 -20.12 -7.28 1.84
C ILE A 218 -19.60 -6.98 3.24
N LEU A 219 -20.49 -6.56 4.15
CA LEU A 219 -20.12 -6.12 5.48
C LEU A 219 -19.63 -7.27 6.34
N ASP A 220 -20.23 -8.45 6.25
CA ASP A 220 -19.76 -9.65 6.93
C ASP A 220 -18.27 -9.91 6.60
N ARG A 221 -17.91 -9.93 5.31
CA ARG A 221 -16.53 -10.18 4.87
C ARG A 221 -15.56 -9.05 5.20
N LEU A 222 -16.00 -7.81 5.15
CA LEU A 222 -15.12 -6.66 5.45
C LEU A 222 -14.86 -6.50 6.94
N ILE A 223 -15.87 -6.78 7.78
CA ILE A 223 -15.89 -6.38 9.19
C ILE A 223 -15.44 -7.50 10.11
N HIS A 224 -15.77 -8.75 9.81
CA HIS A 224 -15.59 -9.88 10.72
C HIS A 224 -14.13 -10.06 11.18
N GLN A 225 -13.17 -9.92 10.26
CA GLN A 225 -11.72 -9.98 10.54
C GLN A 225 -11.06 -8.64 10.24
N SER A 226 -11.48 -7.58 10.94
CA SER A 226 -10.96 -6.26 10.67
C SER A 226 -10.40 -5.55 11.89
N HIS A 227 -9.31 -4.79 11.66
CA HIS A 227 -8.81 -3.78 12.58
C HIS A 227 -9.53 -2.46 12.32
N ARG A 228 -10.11 -1.85 13.34
CA ARG A 228 -10.84 -0.59 13.21
C ARG A 228 -10.06 0.54 13.86
N ILE A 229 -9.95 1.65 13.15
CA ILE A 229 -9.33 2.89 13.62
C ILE A 229 -10.32 4.02 13.33
N GLU A 230 -10.81 4.66 14.37
CA GLU A 230 -11.68 5.82 14.25
C GLU A 230 -10.89 7.07 14.62
N LEU A 231 -10.50 7.85 13.60
CA LEU A 231 -9.74 9.08 13.76
C LEU A 231 -10.68 10.24 14.13
N GLN A 232 -10.27 10.99 15.14
CA GLN A 232 -10.97 12.19 15.61
C GLN A 232 -10.08 13.43 15.45
N GLY A 233 -10.62 14.60 15.81
CA GLY A 233 -9.89 15.86 15.87
C GLY A 233 -10.11 16.76 14.67
N GLU A 234 -9.36 17.87 14.67
CA GLU A 234 -9.45 18.90 13.64
C GLU A 234 -8.73 18.52 12.33
N SER A 235 -9.11 19.22 11.26
CA SER A 235 -8.49 19.04 9.96
C SER A 235 -7.00 19.39 9.98
N MET A 236 -6.15 18.39 9.69
CA MET A 236 -4.70 18.59 9.54
C MET A 236 -4.31 19.49 8.36
N ARG A 237 -5.24 19.72 7.41
CA ARG A 237 -5.01 20.65 6.30
C ARG A 237 -5.04 22.09 6.78
N LYS A 238 -5.99 22.45 7.65
CA LYS A 238 -6.05 23.78 8.27
C LYS A 238 -4.80 24.09 9.11
N LYS A 239 -4.30 23.11 9.90
CA LYS A 239 -3.09 23.32 10.72
C LYS A 239 -1.82 23.56 9.87
N ARG A 240 -1.74 23.03 8.65
CA ARG A 240 -0.59 23.27 7.75
C ARG A 240 -0.62 24.64 7.09
N GLU A 241 -1.78 25.24 6.91
CA GLU A 241 -1.93 26.60 6.39
C GLU A 241 -1.52 27.66 7.44
N ILE A 242 -1.96 27.48 8.69
CA ILE A 242 -1.63 28.38 9.82
C ILE A 242 -0.11 28.39 10.13
N ASN A 243 0.59 27.28 9.96
CA ASN A 243 2.05 27.19 10.21
C ASN A 243 2.92 27.67 9.03
N LYS A 244 2.33 28.22 7.97
CA LYS A 244 3.03 28.80 6.82
C LYS A 244 2.96 30.34 6.77
N GLU A 245 2.19 30.94 7.65
CA GLU A 245 2.20 32.35 7.97
C GLU A 245 3.15 32.65 9.15
#